data_150335c0d754af22e607ac95dccbd167
#
_entry.id   150335c0d754af22e607ac95dccbd167
#
_cell.length_a   1.000
_cell.length_b   1.000
_cell.length_c   1.000
_cell.angle_alpha   90.00
_cell.angle_beta   90.00
_cell.angle_gamma   90.00
#
_symmetry.space_group_name_H-M   'P 1'
#
loop_
_entity.id
_entity.type
_entity.pdbx_description
1 polymer ?
#
loop_
_entity_poly.entity_id
_entity_poly.type
_entity_poly.pdbx_seq_one_letter_code
_entity_poly.pdbx_strand_id
1 'polypeptide(L)'
;MKNNKRIFVFLAFLGICFYLFAENPKIKELVDEKYYEKLVKDGSITIYRDDGLSEYLLLPKSEYSEQINKCKIQKDKKNFPFVYEGLYILNKKDLIKSSNSSAENLDITDVSRICRSVSKMQGMKYYSTSKKKEMVLYEKAYMIADENSKEPIPDKNTGSADGQVSYSYQDDNSFGPNRYKLCYFQNENQLLAQFNLVDVMGLGPFKAIYPGKFINNILVIDCDEDFLLYLCTDLDSVKFPGIKGQIVDSMTSRMDAIYKWFITQF
;
A
#
# COMPACT_ATOMS: atom_id res chain seq x y z
N MET A 1 77.59 19.57 19.94
CA MET A 1 76.15 19.98 19.82
C MET A 1 75.60 19.31 18.56
N LYS A 2 74.76 18.23 18.72
CA LYS A 2 74.12 17.48 17.62
C LYS A 2 72.68 17.91 17.53
N ASN A 3 72.31 18.58 16.43
CA ASN A 3 70.91 18.95 16.14
C ASN A 3 70.20 17.75 15.54
N ASN A 4 69.29 17.16 16.27
CA ASN A 4 68.32 16.18 15.75
C ASN A 4 67.04 16.90 15.23
N LYS A 5 66.93 17.03 13.90
CA LYS A 5 65.68 17.42 13.23
C LYS A 5 64.75 16.20 13.18
N ARG A 6 63.67 16.22 13.94
CA ARG A 6 62.55 15.25 13.82
C ARG A 6 61.68 15.67 12.64
N ILE A 7 61.68 14.84 11.60
CA ILE A 7 60.75 14.98 10.47
C ILE A 7 59.41 14.33 10.92
N PHE A 8 58.35 15.14 11.06
CA PHE A 8 56.98 14.66 11.23
C PHE A 8 56.40 14.35 9.85
N VAL A 9 56.20 13.07 9.54
CA VAL A 9 55.46 12.64 8.35
C VAL A 9 54.00 12.64 8.72
N PHE A 10 53.19 13.56 8.16
CA PHE A 10 51.74 13.59 8.25
C PHE A 10 51.20 12.63 7.18
N LEU A 11 50.79 11.41 7.58
CA LEU A 11 50.03 10.51 6.74
C LEU A 11 48.55 11.00 6.74
N ALA A 12 48.16 11.71 5.68
CA ALA A 12 46.76 12.02 5.42
C ALA A 12 46.05 10.73 4.94
N PHE A 13 45.29 10.10 5.81
CA PHE A 13 44.36 9.06 5.43
C PHE A 13 43.17 9.72 4.69
N LEU A 14 43.20 9.70 3.34
CA LEU A 14 42.03 9.96 2.52
C LEU A 14 41.09 8.75 2.65
N GLY A 15 40.12 8.84 3.58
CA GLY A 15 39.00 7.93 3.67
C GLY A 15 38.09 8.15 2.46
N ILE A 16 38.29 7.35 1.41
CA ILE A 16 37.33 7.25 0.32
C ILE A 16 36.15 6.48 0.90
N CYS A 17 35.08 7.20 1.35
CA CYS A 17 33.78 6.60 1.59
C CYS A 17 33.24 6.15 0.25
N PHE A 18 33.41 4.88 -0.09
CA PHE A 18 32.58 4.24 -1.10
C PHE A 18 31.17 4.20 -0.51
N TYR A 19 30.31 5.11 -0.93
CA TYR A 19 28.88 4.91 -0.85
C TYR A 19 28.56 3.72 -1.78
N LEU A 20 28.46 2.53 -1.22
CA LEU A 20 27.83 1.40 -1.86
C LEU A 20 26.34 1.80 -1.97
N PHE A 21 25.96 2.38 -3.09
CA PHE A 21 24.54 2.42 -3.45
C PHE A 21 24.09 0.97 -3.52
N ALA A 22 23.21 0.58 -2.63
CA ALA A 22 22.62 -0.75 -2.70
C ALA A 22 21.87 -0.82 -4.04
N GLU A 23 22.24 -1.79 -4.88
CA GLU A 23 21.53 -2.06 -6.13
C GLU A 23 20.07 -2.41 -5.79
N ASN A 24 19.11 -1.85 -6.53
CA ASN A 24 17.70 -2.17 -6.30
C ASN A 24 17.44 -3.67 -6.52
N PRO A 25 16.56 -4.28 -5.71
CA PRO A 25 16.32 -5.73 -5.81
C PRO A 25 15.64 -6.09 -7.13
N LYS A 26 15.96 -7.27 -7.66
CA LYS A 26 15.30 -7.79 -8.86
C LYS A 26 13.98 -8.47 -8.49
N ILE A 27 12.94 -8.28 -9.29
CA ILE A 27 11.61 -8.85 -9.06
C ILE A 27 11.67 -10.37 -8.82
N LYS A 28 12.54 -11.09 -9.54
CA LYS A 28 12.73 -12.54 -9.39
C LYS A 28 13.18 -12.96 -7.98
N GLU A 29 13.90 -12.11 -7.28
CA GLU A 29 14.41 -12.38 -5.93
C GLU A 29 13.34 -12.14 -4.85
N LEU A 30 12.36 -11.29 -5.17
CA LEU A 30 11.30 -10.86 -4.27
C LEU A 30 10.07 -11.76 -4.30
N VAL A 31 9.77 -12.39 -5.46
CA VAL A 31 8.56 -13.15 -5.70
C VAL A 31 8.83 -14.65 -5.60
N ASP A 32 7.89 -15.40 -5.02
CA ASP A 32 7.96 -16.86 -4.99
C ASP A 32 7.99 -17.42 -6.43
N GLU A 33 8.91 -18.36 -6.69
CA GLU A 33 9.18 -18.92 -8.02
C GLU A 33 7.91 -19.42 -8.73
N LYS A 34 6.98 -20.02 -8.00
CA LYS A 34 5.70 -20.51 -8.54
C LYS A 34 4.79 -19.43 -9.14
N TYR A 35 4.99 -18.15 -8.75
CA TYR A 35 4.22 -17.03 -9.26
C TYR A 35 4.99 -16.17 -10.26
N TYR A 36 6.33 -16.25 -10.24
CA TYR A 36 7.19 -15.36 -11.00
C TYR A 36 6.93 -15.39 -12.50
N GLU A 37 6.91 -16.60 -13.12
CA GLU A 37 6.68 -16.73 -14.56
C GLU A 37 5.32 -16.16 -15.00
N LYS A 38 4.28 -16.43 -14.20
CA LYS A 38 2.94 -15.89 -14.47
C LYS A 38 2.91 -14.38 -14.33
N LEU A 39 3.54 -13.85 -13.29
CA LEU A 39 3.61 -12.40 -13.04
C LEU A 39 4.31 -11.67 -14.20
N VAL A 40 5.45 -12.17 -14.65
CA VAL A 40 6.19 -11.56 -15.80
C VAL A 40 5.39 -11.64 -17.08
N LYS A 41 4.71 -12.76 -17.33
CA LYS A 41 3.89 -12.94 -18.54
C LYS A 41 2.66 -12.03 -18.57
N ASP A 42 1.94 -11.96 -17.48
CA ASP A 42 0.62 -11.32 -17.41
C ASP A 42 0.69 -9.88 -16.85
N GLY A 43 1.84 -9.44 -16.31
CA GLY A 43 2.05 -8.15 -15.65
C GLY A 43 1.42 -8.06 -14.26
N SER A 44 0.53 -8.98 -13.91
CA SER A 44 -0.15 -9.00 -12.62
C SER A 44 -0.69 -10.37 -12.24
N ILE A 45 -0.87 -10.57 -10.93
CA ILE A 45 -1.58 -11.73 -10.36
C ILE A 45 -2.50 -11.22 -9.26
N THR A 46 -3.75 -11.68 -9.27
CA THR A 46 -4.70 -11.40 -8.19
C THR A 46 -5.29 -12.70 -7.66
N ILE A 47 -5.43 -12.79 -6.35
CA ILE A 47 -6.01 -13.94 -5.64
C ILE A 47 -6.94 -13.40 -4.56
N TYR A 48 -8.11 -13.97 -4.39
CA TYR A 48 -8.88 -13.77 -3.18
C TYR A 48 -9.20 -15.12 -2.51
N ARG A 49 -9.31 -15.13 -1.18
CA ARG A 49 -9.58 -16.31 -0.39
C ARG A 49 -10.55 -16.01 0.75
N ASP A 50 -11.36 -17.00 1.08
CA ASP A 50 -12.32 -16.97 2.18
C ASP A 50 -12.26 -18.25 3.04
N ASP A 51 -11.11 -18.92 2.99
CA ASP A 51 -10.86 -20.20 3.65
C ASP A 51 -10.45 -20.06 5.14
N GLY A 52 -10.27 -18.84 5.60
CA GLY A 52 -9.84 -18.55 6.98
C GLY A 52 -8.35 -18.76 7.25
N LEU A 53 -7.57 -19.16 6.23
CA LEU A 53 -6.12 -19.24 6.35
C LEU A 53 -5.51 -17.83 6.43
N SER A 54 -4.53 -17.68 7.31
CA SER A 54 -3.87 -16.39 7.58
C SER A 54 -2.58 -16.18 6.79
N GLU A 55 -2.21 -17.11 5.90
CA GLU A 55 -1.03 -16.93 5.06
C GLU A 55 -1.32 -15.99 3.90
N TYR A 56 -0.39 -15.08 3.62
CA TYR A 56 -0.38 -14.28 2.41
C TYR A 56 0.43 -15.03 1.34
N LEU A 57 -0.19 -15.28 0.19
CA LEU A 57 0.39 -16.11 -0.87
C LEU A 57 1.26 -15.30 -1.83
N LEU A 58 0.94 -14.02 -2.04
CA LEU A 58 1.62 -13.15 -2.99
C LEU A 58 2.53 -12.12 -2.31
N LEU A 59 2.65 -12.14 -0.98
CA LEU A 59 3.49 -11.18 -0.26
C LEU A 59 4.95 -11.30 -0.71
N PRO A 60 5.52 -10.26 -1.35
CA PRO A 60 6.92 -10.30 -1.79
C PRO A 60 7.87 -10.26 -0.58
N LYS A 61 9.08 -10.77 -0.76
CA LYS A 61 10.17 -10.59 0.20
C LYS A 61 10.54 -9.12 0.24
N SER A 62 10.47 -8.51 1.41
CA SER A 62 10.79 -7.08 1.62
C SER A 62 11.19 -6.84 3.07
N GLU A 63 11.77 -5.69 3.35
CA GLU A 63 12.07 -5.28 4.73
C GLU A 63 10.79 -5.13 5.58
N TYR A 64 9.64 -4.89 4.93
CA TYR A 64 8.35 -4.68 5.60
C TYR A 64 7.45 -5.91 5.63
N SER A 65 7.87 -7.06 5.07
CA SER A 65 7.07 -8.29 5.06
C SER A 65 6.75 -8.77 6.48
N GLU A 66 7.69 -8.63 7.43
CA GLU A 66 7.46 -8.96 8.83
C GLU A 66 6.41 -8.04 9.47
N GLN A 67 6.45 -6.72 9.15
CA GLN A 67 5.47 -5.75 9.62
C GLN A 67 4.06 -6.08 9.12
N ILE A 68 3.91 -6.44 7.84
CA ILE A 68 2.64 -6.89 7.26
C ILE A 68 2.16 -8.15 7.97
N ASN A 69 3.04 -9.13 8.21
CA ASN A 69 2.71 -10.37 8.90
C ASN A 69 2.28 -10.15 10.36
N LYS A 70 2.87 -9.19 11.08
CA LYS A 70 2.47 -8.83 12.45
C LYS A 70 1.06 -8.23 12.53
N CYS A 71 0.61 -7.60 11.46
CA CYS A 71 -0.69 -6.93 11.39
C CYS A 71 -1.81 -7.80 10.81
N LYS A 72 -1.58 -9.09 10.57
CA LYS A 72 -2.60 -10.04 10.08
C LYS A 72 -3.84 -10.04 10.96
N ILE A 73 -4.99 -10.03 10.33
CA ILE A 73 -6.27 -10.11 11.03
C ILE A 73 -6.48 -11.52 11.58
N GLN A 74 -6.69 -11.60 12.90
CA GLN A 74 -7.09 -12.85 13.53
C GLN A 74 -8.52 -13.18 13.16
N LYS A 75 -8.71 -14.33 12.50
CA LYS A 75 -10.00 -14.81 12.03
C LYS A 75 -10.78 -15.51 13.13
N ASP A 76 -12.06 -15.14 13.29
CA ASP A 76 -13.01 -15.89 14.13
C ASP A 76 -13.72 -16.95 13.28
N LYS A 77 -13.77 -18.19 13.76
CA LYS A 77 -14.48 -19.30 13.07
C LYS A 77 -15.97 -19.00 12.83
N LYS A 78 -16.57 -18.12 13.63
CA LYS A 78 -17.96 -17.68 13.47
C LYS A 78 -18.16 -16.58 12.42
N ASN A 79 -17.07 -15.92 12.03
CA ASN A 79 -17.06 -14.82 11.08
C ASN A 79 -16.82 -15.30 9.65
N PHE A 80 -16.98 -14.37 8.70
CA PHE A 80 -16.62 -14.54 7.30
C PHE A 80 -15.22 -13.92 7.09
N PRO A 81 -14.18 -14.75 6.94
CA PRO A 81 -12.85 -14.28 6.61
C PRO A 81 -12.76 -13.92 5.13
N PHE A 82 -11.97 -12.90 4.80
CA PHE A 82 -11.65 -12.57 3.43
C PHE A 82 -10.25 -12.01 3.34
N VAL A 83 -9.47 -12.48 2.37
CA VAL A 83 -8.17 -11.94 1.99
C VAL A 83 -8.15 -11.75 0.48
N TYR A 84 -7.85 -10.55 0.03
CA TYR A 84 -7.48 -10.25 -1.34
C TYR A 84 -6.01 -9.90 -1.41
N GLU A 85 -5.31 -10.43 -2.39
CA GLU A 85 -3.93 -10.10 -2.70
C GLU A 85 -3.79 -9.80 -4.19
N GLY A 86 -3.13 -8.70 -4.52
CA GLY A 86 -2.75 -8.35 -5.88
C GLY A 86 -1.26 -8.02 -5.94
N LEU A 87 -0.57 -8.57 -6.92
CA LEU A 87 0.83 -8.30 -7.21
C LEU A 87 0.95 -7.83 -8.66
N TYR A 88 1.62 -6.68 -8.88
CA TYR A 88 1.66 -5.99 -10.16
C TYR A 88 3.07 -5.51 -10.46
N ILE A 89 3.52 -5.67 -11.72
CA ILE A 89 4.71 -5.01 -12.25
C ILE A 89 4.26 -3.72 -12.93
N LEU A 90 4.83 -2.59 -12.51
CA LEU A 90 4.51 -1.27 -13.04
C LEU A 90 5.76 -0.67 -13.69
N ASN A 91 5.81 -0.66 -15.03
CA ASN A 91 6.93 -0.06 -15.74
C ASN A 91 6.90 1.47 -15.58
N LYS A 92 7.98 2.06 -15.08
CA LYS A 92 8.09 3.49 -14.77
C LYS A 92 7.90 4.38 -16.00
N LYS A 93 8.46 3.97 -17.16
CA LYS A 93 8.30 4.72 -18.43
C LYS A 93 6.85 4.76 -18.88
N ASP A 94 6.13 3.65 -18.72
CA ASP A 94 4.70 3.58 -19.06
C ASP A 94 3.85 4.43 -18.11
N LEU A 95 4.18 4.47 -16.81
CA LEU A 95 3.53 5.35 -15.83
C LEU A 95 3.73 6.83 -16.21
N ILE A 96 4.96 7.27 -16.51
CA ILE A 96 5.28 8.64 -16.94
C ILE A 96 4.48 9.00 -18.21
N LYS A 97 4.47 8.10 -19.19
CA LYS A 97 3.77 8.32 -20.46
C LYS A 97 2.25 8.42 -20.28
N SER A 98 1.66 7.54 -19.46
CA SER A 98 0.21 7.50 -19.25
C SER A 98 -0.32 8.68 -18.44
N SER A 99 0.48 9.24 -17.55
CA SER A 99 0.11 10.40 -16.72
C SER A 99 0.42 11.76 -17.36
N ASN A 100 1.02 11.78 -18.56
CA ASN A 100 1.55 13.00 -19.19
C ASN A 100 2.52 13.77 -18.23
N SER A 101 3.22 13.05 -17.39
CA SER A 101 4.18 13.61 -16.44
C SER A 101 5.38 14.18 -17.17
N SER A 102 5.91 15.30 -16.71
CA SER A 102 7.21 15.85 -17.15
C SER A 102 8.41 15.25 -16.39
N ALA A 103 8.18 14.29 -15.51
CA ALA A 103 9.24 13.62 -14.77
C ALA A 103 10.14 12.80 -15.72
N GLU A 104 11.46 12.87 -15.52
CA GLU A 104 12.42 12.05 -16.26
C GLU A 104 12.53 10.63 -15.66
N ASN A 105 12.30 10.51 -14.36
CA ASN A 105 12.33 9.26 -13.62
C ASN A 105 11.34 9.31 -12.46
N LEU A 106 10.95 8.13 -11.96
CA LEU A 106 10.09 7.95 -10.79
C LEU A 106 10.84 7.18 -9.70
N ASP A 107 10.64 7.58 -8.45
CA ASP A 107 11.23 6.95 -7.28
C ASP A 107 10.20 6.69 -6.16
N ILE A 108 10.68 6.16 -5.04
CA ILE A 108 9.85 5.87 -3.87
C ILE A 108 9.26 7.15 -3.24
N THR A 109 9.84 8.32 -3.48
CA THR A 109 9.31 9.60 -2.99
C THR A 109 8.02 9.97 -3.71
N ASP A 110 7.93 9.69 -5.03
CA ASP A 110 6.70 9.87 -5.79
C ASP A 110 5.59 8.95 -5.31
N VAL A 111 5.91 7.68 -5.11
CA VAL A 111 4.98 6.68 -4.54
C VAL A 111 4.51 7.13 -3.15
N SER A 112 5.41 7.60 -2.31
CA SER A 112 5.12 8.10 -0.96
C SER A 112 4.18 9.31 -1.00
N ARG A 113 4.42 10.25 -1.91
CA ARG A 113 3.55 11.40 -2.14
C ARG A 113 2.14 10.97 -2.56
N ILE A 114 2.03 9.99 -3.47
CA ILE A 114 0.75 9.45 -3.94
C ILE A 114 -0.02 8.79 -2.80
N CYS A 115 0.58 7.86 -2.08
CA CYS A 115 -0.06 7.12 -0.99
C CYS A 115 -0.52 8.01 0.17
N ARG A 116 0.10 9.19 0.36
CA ARG A 116 -0.26 10.18 1.38
C ARG A 116 -1.21 11.27 0.88
N SER A 117 -1.53 11.31 -0.42
CA SER A 117 -2.47 12.28 -1.00
C SER A 117 -3.90 11.73 -0.94
N VAL A 118 -4.40 11.47 0.28
CA VAL A 118 -5.72 10.84 0.51
C VAL A 118 -6.86 11.68 -0.07
N SER A 119 -6.75 13.02 -0.05
CA SER A 119 -7.78 13.91 -0.62
C SER A 119 -8.01 13.67 -2.12
N LYS A 120 -7.01 13.18 -2.86
CA LYS A 120 -7.13 12.84 -4.28
C LYS A 120 -7.93 11.57 -4.54
N MET A 121 -8.24 10.77 -3.51
CA MET A 121 -9.11 9.60 -3.65
C MET A 121 -10.58 9.99 -3.77
N GLN A 122 -10.98 11.21 -3.41
CA GLN A 122 -12.34 11.69 -3.57
C GLN A 122 -12.75 11.68 -5.04
N GLY A 123 -13.94 11.13 -5.32
CA GLY A 123 -14.44 10.98 -6.67
C GLY A 123 -13.87 9.78 -7.43
N MET A 124 -12.99 8.96 -6.82
CA MET A 124 -12.51 7.71 -7.41
C MET A 124 -13.70 6.86 -7.85
N LYS A 125 -13.60 6.29 -9.05
CA LYS A 125 -14.66 5.48 -9.64
C LYS A 125 -14.32 4.00 -9.60
N TYR A 126 -15.36 3.17 -9.52
CA TYR A 126 -15.28 1.73 -9.67
C TYR A 126 -16.45 1.20 -10.49
N TYR A 127 -16.29 0.05 -11.11
CA TYR A 127 -17.39 -0.63 -11.77
C TYR A 127 -18.14 -1.52 -10.76
N SER A 128 -19.39 -1.19 -10.49
CA SER A 128 -20.27 -2.01 -9.61
C SER A 128 -20.85 -3.18 -10.40
N THR A 129 -20.42 -4.40 -10.10
CA THR A 129 -20.90 -5.62 -10.73
C THR A 129 -22.40 -5.83 -10.48
N SER A 130 -22.89 -5.53 -9.27
CA SER A 130 -24.29 -5.67 -8.91
C SER A 130 -25.21 -4.64 -9.60
N LYS A 131 -24.73 -3.40 -9.78
CA LYS A 131 -25.48 -2.32 -10.46
C LYS A 131 -25.15 -2.20 -11.95
N LYS A 132 -24.16 -2.96 -12.46
CA LYS A 132 -23.70 -2.99 -13.87
C LYS A 132 -23.37 -1.60 -14.43
N LYS A 133 -22.77 -0.72 -13.62
CA LYS A 133 -22.38 0.63 -14.03
C LYS A 133 -21.21 1.17 -13.22
N GLU A 134 -20.56 2.19 -13.77
CA GLU A 134 -19.60 3.00 -12.99
C GLU A 134 -20.28 3.73 -11.86
N MET A 135 -19.63 3.74 -10.71
CA MET A 135 -20.06 4.45 -9.51
C MET A 135 -18.88 5.14 -8.85
N VAL A 136 -19.14 6.18 -8.10
CA VAL A 136 -18.14 6.81 -7.23
C VAL A 136 -17.87 5.86 -6.07
N LEU A 137 -16.59 5.58 -5.78
CA LEU A 137 -16.18 4.77 -4.65
C LEU A 137 -16.20 5.60 -3.37
N TYR A 138 -15.50 6.73 -3.36
CA TYR A 138 -15.44 7.65 -2.23
C TYR A 138 -16.11 8.98 -2.57
N GLU A 139 -17.26 9.26 -1.96
CA GLU A 139 -17.93 10.56 -2.07
C GLU A 139 -17.11 11.65 -1.39
N LYS A 140 -16.42 11.30 -0.30
CA LYS A 140 -15.48 12.15 0.40
C LYS A 140 -14.25 11.35 0.80
N ALA A 141 -13.08 11.94 0.65
CA ALA A 141 -11.83 11.40 1.15
C ALA A 141 -10.92 12.58 1.55
N TYR A 142 -10.46 12.60 2.80
CA TYR A 142 -9.55 13.63 3.29
C TYR A 142 -8.86 13.21 4.59
N MET A 143 -7.77 13.90 4.91
CA MET A 143 -7.06 13.72 6.17
C MET A 143 -7.78 14.42 7.30
N ILE A 144 -7.70 13.86 8.51
CA ILE A 144 -8.22 14.41 9.76
C ILE A 144 -7.12 14.47 10.82
N ALA A 145 -7.28 15.30 11.85
CA ALA A 145 -6.24 15.53 12.84
C ALA A 145 -5.94 14.31 13.72
N ASP A 146 -6.97 13.58 14.13
CA ASP A 146 -6.91 12.38 14.98
C ASP A 146 -8.13 11.48 14.76
N GLU A 147 -8.17 10.35 15.47
CA GLU A 147 -9.25 9.36 15.35
C GLU A 147 -10.65 9.85 15.75
N ASN A 148 -10.77 10.96 16.48
CA ASN A 148 -12.04 11.52 16.91
C ASN A 148 -12.50 12.71 16.05
N SER A 149 -11.59 13.25 15.23
CA SER A 149 -11.86 14.39 14.36
C SER A 149 -12.73 14.01 13.16
N LYS A 150 -13.42 15.00 12.60
CA LYS A 150 -14.16 14.91 11.34
C LYS A 150 -13.83 16.04 10.38
N GLU A 151 -13.15 17.07 10.86
CA GLU A 151 -12.80 18.24 10.07
C GLU A 151 -11.61 17.92 9.15
N PRO A 152 -11.68 18.31 7.86
CA PRO A 152 -10.61 18.08 6.92
C PRO A 152 -9.38 18.92 7.26
N ILE A 153 -8.21 18.30 7.11
CA ILE A 153 -6.91 18.98 7.15
C ILE A 153 -6.14 18.69 5.85
N PRO A 154 -5.14 19.48 5.49
CA PRO A 154 -4.31 19.23 4.32
C PRO A 154 -3.59 17.88 4.38
N ASP A 155 -3.37 17.25 3.22
CA ASP A 155 -2.55 16.05 3.10
C ASP A 155 -1.11 16.33 3.56
N LYS A 156 -0.52 15.40 4.31
CA LYS A 156 0.88 15.45 4.76
C LYS A 156 1.75 14.59 3.82
N ASN A 157 1.92 15.04 2.60
CA ASN A 157 2.53 14.26 1.51
C ASN A 157 3.91 14.73 1.07
N THR A 158 4.59 15.54 1.88
CA THR A 158 5.97 16.00 1.64
C THR A 158 6.96 15.37 2.63
N GLY A 159 8.23 15.27 2.25
CA GLY A 159 9.29 14.62 3.03
C GLY A 159 9.12 13.11 3.13
N SER A 160 9.94 12.45 3.94
CA SER A 160 9.84 11.00 4.18
C SER A 160 8.54 10.65 4.92
N ALA A 161 7.96 9.50 4.57
CA ALA A 161 6.83 8.93 5.28
C ALA A 161 7.23 8.01 6.44
N ASP A 162 8.51 7.72 6.61
CA ASP A 162 8.96 6.74 7.59
C ASP A 162 8.53 7.10 9.01
N GLY A 163 7.87 6.14 9.68
CA GLY A 163 7.31 6.32 11.02
C GLY A 163 6.10 7.25 11.11
N GLN A 164 5.62 7.83 9.99
CA GLN A 164 4.46 8.71 10.01
C GLN A 164 3.20 7.94 10.38
N VAL A 165 2.44 8.48 11.32
CA VAL A 165 1.07 8.05 11.66
C VAL A 165 0.12 9.21 11.38
N SER A 166 -0.99 8.92 10.73
CA SER A 166 -2.03 9.90 10.40
C SER A 166 -3.41 9.26 10.38
N TYR A 167 -4.44 10.07 10.19
CA TYR A 167 -5.82 9.60 10.16
C TYR A 167 -6.54 10.16 8.95
N SER A 168 -7.46 9.38 8.37
CA SER A 168 -8.30 9.81 7.27
C SER A 168 -9.76 9.51 7.52
N TYR A 169 -10.61 10.29 6.87
CA TYR A 169 -12.03 10.06 6.73
C TYR A 169 -12.33 9.72 5.28
N GLN A 170 -13.05 8.63 5.05
CA GLN A 170 -13.45 8.18 3.72
C GLN A 170 -14.93 7.79 3.77
N ASP A 171 -15.76 8.46 2.97
CA ASP A 171 -17.17 8.17 2.81
C ASP A 171 -17.39 7.27 1.60
N ASP A 172 -17.46 5.98 1.87
CA ASP A 172 -17.58 4.91 0.88
C ASP A 172 -19.03 4.69 0.50
N ASN A 173 -19.33 4.67 -0.78
CA ASN A 173 -20.69 4.53 -1.32
C ASN A 173 -21.43 3.25 -0.84
N SER A 174 -20.70 2.19 -0.50
CA SER A 174 -21.30 0.92 -0.08
C SER A 174 -21.22 0.69 1.43
N PHE A 175 -20.15 1.17 2.06
CA PHE A 175 -19.88 0.93 3.48
C PHE A 175 -20.09 2.16 4.36
N GLY A 176 -20.46 3.30 3.73
CA GLY A 176 -20.66 4.57 4.42
C GLY A 176 -19.35 5.19 4.93
N PRO A 177 -19.49 6.21 5.78
CA PRO A 177 -18.34 6.95 6.31
C PRO A 177 -17.54 6.12 7.33
N ASN A 178 -16.24 6.05 7.12
CA ASN A 178 -15.31 5.36 8.01
C ASN A 178 -14.02 6.17 8.18
N ARG A 179 -13.44 6.08 9.37
CA ARG A 179 -12.11 6.63 9.66
C ARG A 179 -11.08 5.51 9.66
N TYR A 180 -9.89 5.86 9.23
CA TYR A 180 -8.76 4.94 9.17
C TYR A 180 -7.54 5.56 9.85
N LYS A 181 -6.83 4.75 10.61
CA LYS A 181 -5.46 5.05 11.05
C LYS A 181 -4.50 4.58 9.98
N LEU A 182 -3.66 5.49 9.51
CA LEU A 182 -2.66 5.22 8.48
C LEU A 182 -1.29 5.17 9.14
N CYS A 183 -0.55 4.08 8.88
CA CYS A 183 0.82 3.93 9.32
C CYS A 183 1.71 3.76 8.10
N TYR A 184 2.82 4.49 8.04
CA TYR A 184 3.75 4.46 6.92
C TYR A 184 5.13 4.03 7.38
N PHE A 185 5.79 3.25 6.55
CA PHE A 185 7.18 2.81 6.71
C PHE A 185 7.87 3.02 5.36
N GLN A 186 8.97 3.75 5.35
CA GLN A 186 9.68 4.11 4.13
C GLN A 186 11.18 4.02 4.33
N ASN A 187 11.87 3.44 3.36
CA ASN A 187 13.31 3.56 3.17
C ASN A 187 13.63 4.09 1.76
N GLU A 188 14.86 3.94 1.29
CA GLU A 188 15.31 4.49 0.00
C GLU A 188 14.57 3.89 -1.20
N ASN A 189 14.19 2.60 -1.13
CA ASN A 189 13.61 1.86 -2.25
C ASN A 189 12.30 1.14 -1.94
N GLN A 190 11.69 1.35 -0.77
CA GLN A 190 10.43 0.71 -0.40
C GLN A 190 9.51 1.64 0.37
N LEU A 191 8.21 1.49 0.14
CA LEU A 191 7.16 2.12 0.93
C LEU A 191 6.10 1.09 1.31
N LEU A 192 5.75 1.03 2.59
CA LEU A 192 4.55 0.36 3.09
C LEU A 192 3.58 1.40 3.65
N ALA A 193 2.35 1.42 3.15
CA ALA A 193 1.23 2.16 3.70
C ALA A 193 0.16 1.18 4.20
N GLN A 194 -0.23 1.29 5.48
CA GLN A 194 -1.22 0.45 6.14
C GLN A 194 -2.43 1.29 6.55
N PHE A 195 -3.63 0.92 6.08
CA PHE A 195 -4.89 1.56 6.41
C PHE A 195 -5.68 0.67 7.36
N ASN A 196 -5.75 1.04 8.63
CA ASN A 196 -6.41 0.28 9.68
C ASN A 196 -7.76 0.92 10.01
N LEU A 197 -8.84 0.13 9.94
CA LEU A 197 -10.19 0.60 10.26
C LEU A 197 -10.31 1.00 11.74
N VAL A 198 -10.83 2.22 11.99
CA VAL A 198 -11.09 2.76 13.33
C VAL A 198 -12.55 2.60 13.73
N ASP A 199 -13.46 2.78 12.77
CA ASP A 199 -14.89 2.73 13.00
C ASP A 199 -15.47 1.32 12.87
N VAL A 200 -16.74 1.17 13.18
CA VAL A 200 -17.52 -0.02 12.83
C VAL A 200 -18.08 0.17 11.43
N MET A 201 -17.53 -0.55 10.48
CA MET A 201 -17.94 -0.49 9.08
C MET A 201 -19.29 -1.21 8.88
N GLY A 202 -20.24 -0.50 8.26
CA GLY A 202 -21.56 -1.02 7.95
C GLY A 202 -21.64 -1.66 6.57
N LEU A 203 -22.64 -2.54 6.37
CA LEU A 203 -23.07 -3.01 5.06
C LEU A 203 -24.62 -3.03 5.06
N GLY A 204 -25.20 -2.01 4.46
CA GLY A 204 -26.63 -1.74 4.61
C GLY A 204 -27.00 -1.50 6.08
N PRO A 205 -28.01 -2.20 6.63
CA PRO A 205 -28.42 -2.04 8.03
C PRO A 205 -27.51 -2.79 9.04
N PHE A 206 -26.54 -3.57 8.57
CA PHE A 206 -25.74 -4.46 9.41
C PHE A 206 -24.40 -3.83 9.77
N LYS A 207 -23.97 -4.02 11.02
CA LYS A 207 -22.60 -3.79 11.45
C LYS A 207 -21.76 -4.99 11.01
N ALA A 208 -20.95 -4.81 9.99
CA ALA A 208 -20.30 -5.92 9.30
C ALA A 208 -18.85 -6.16 9.76
N ILE A 209 -18.06 -5.11 9.92
CA ILE A 209 -16.64 -5.23 10.23
C ILE A 209 -16.31 -4.27 11.39
N TYR A 210 -15.66 -4.80 12.42
CA TYR A 210 -15.29 -4.05 13.62
C TYR A 210 -13.85 -3.54 13.57
N PRO A 211 -13.48 -2.53 14.39
CA PRO A 211 -12.11 -2.09 14.56
C PRO A 211 -11.17 -3.27 14.83
N GLY A 212 -9.97 -3.25 14.22
CA GLY A 212 -9.00 -4.34 14.30
C GLY A 212 -9.37 -5.59 13.48
N LYS A 213 -10.45 -5.54 12.69
CA LYS A 213 -10.92 -6.62 11.81
C LYS A 213 -10.88 -6.26 10.33
N PHE A 214 -10.11 -5.22 9.99
CA PHE A 214 -9.87 -4.81 8.61
C PHE A 214 -8.56 -4.05 8.50
N ILE A 215 -7.76 -4.42 7.52
CA ILE A 215 -6.55 -3.70 7.12
C ILE A 215 -6.37 -3.75 5.61
N ASN A 216 -5.96 -2.61 5.02
CA ASN A 216 -5.38 -2.58 3.68
C ASN A 216 -3.89 -2.31 3.79
N ASN A 217 -3.08 -3.08 3.07
CA ASN A 217 -1.65 -2.89 2.91
C ASN A 217 -1.35 -2.53 1.45
N ILE A 218 -0.57 -1.48 1.24
CA ILE A 218 0.01 -1.08 -0.03
C ILE A 218 1.52 -1.10 0.16
N LEU A 219 2.21 -2.09 -0.43
CA LEU A 219 3.66 -2.15 -0.43
C LEU A 219 4.15 -1.91 -1.85
N VAL A 220 5.08 -0.98 -2.02
CA VAL A 220 5.76 -0.73 -3.29
C VAL A 220 7.25 -0.88 -3.08
N ILE A 221 7.89 -1.61 -3.99
CA ILE A 221 9.34 -1.84 -4.02
C ILE A 221 9.87 -1.31 -5.35
N ASP A 222 10.87 -0.46 -5.28
CA ASP A 222 11.61 0.02 -6.45
C ASP A 222 12.55 -1.08 -6.95
N CYS A 223 12.38 -1.48 -8.22
CA CYS A 223 13.13 -2.53 -8.90
C CYS A 223 13.79 -1.98 -10.18
N ASP A 224 14.42 -0.80 -10.10
CA ASP A 224 15.05 -0.05 -11.18
C ASP A 224 14.05 0.48 -12.23
N GLU A 225 13.86 -0.23 -13.33
CA GLU A 225 12.96 0.16 -14.43
C GLU A 225 11.47 0.00 -14.07
N ASP A 226 11.17 -0.78 -13.02
CA ASP A 226 9.82 -1.13 -12.62
C ASP A 226 9.59 -0.86 -11.13
N PHE A 227 8.34 -0.66 -10.75
CA PHE A 227 7.89 -0.87 -9.38
C PHE A 227 7.20 -2.23 -9.26
N LEU A 228 7.47 -2.94 -8.17
CA LEU A 228 6.67 -4.08 -7.74
C LEU A 228 5.64 -3.59 -6.72
N LEU A 229 4.36 -3.56 -7.10
CA LEU A 229 3.26 -3.15 -6.23
C LEU A 229 2.56 -4.38 -5.68
N TYR A 230 2.43 -4.46 -4.36
CA TYR A 230 1.61 -5.44 -3.65
C TYR A 230 0.45 -4.73 -2.95
N LEU A 231 -0.77 -5.15 -3.26
CA LEU A 231 -2.00 -4.70 -2.62
C LEU A 231 -2.62 -5.87 -1.83
N CYS A 232 -2.99 -5.63 -0.57
CA CYS A 232 -3.64 -6.65 0.25
C CYS A 232 -4.76 -6.04 1.08
N THR A 233 -5.96 -6.62 0.97
CA THR A 233 -7.06 -6.40 1.91
C THR A 233 -7.24 -7.65 2.75
N ASP A 234 -7.18 -7.50 4.07
CA ASP A 234 -7.41 -8.59 5.02
C ASP A 234 -8.51 -8.18 5.99
N LEU A 235 -9.57 -8.98 6.10
CA LEU A 235 -10.70 -8.68 6.97
C LEU A 235 -11.38 -9.92 7.55
N ASP A 236 -12.13 -9.69 8.63
CA ASP A 236 -12.93 -10.69 9.34
C ASP A 236 -14.33 -10.09 9.65
N SER A 237 -15.32 -10.41 8.82
CA SER A 237 -16.68 -9.82 8.88
C SER A 237 -17.66 -10.71 9.64
N VAL A 238 -18.59 -10.10 10.34
CA VAL A 238 -19.73 -10.82 10.95
C VAL A 238 -20.50 -11.56 9.85
N LYS A 239 -20.87 -12.82 10.10
CA LYS A 239 -21.72 -13.61 9.19
C LYS A 239 -23.18 -13.22 9.27
N PHE A 240 -23.77 -12.94 8.12
CA PHE A 240 -25.22 -12.86 7.94
C PHE A 240 -25.61 -13.29 6.51
N PRO A 241 -26.89 -13.61 6.24
CA PRO A 241 -27.31 -14.07 4.92
C PRO A 241 -26.90 -13.10 3.79
N GLY A 242 -26.28 -13.61 2.74
CA GLY A 242 -25.85 -12.82 1.57
C GLY A 242 -24.53 -12.06 1.72
N ILE A 243 -23.93 -12.02 2.92
CA ILE A 243 -22.69 -11.24 3.17
C ILE A 243 -21.52 -11.66 2.27
N LYS A 244 -21.36 -12.97 2.03
CA LYS A 244 -20.22 -13.51 1.26
C LYS A 244 -20.11 -12.86 -0.11
N GLY A 245 -21.16 -12.94 -0.93
CA GLY A 245 -21.14 -12.35 -2.27
C GLY A 245 -20.91 -10.84 -2.25
N GLN A 246 -21.57 -10.14 -1.32
CA GLN A 246 -21.43 -8.68 -1.21
C GLN A 246 -20.00 -8.25 -0.81
N ILE A 247 -19.36 -8.96 0.12
CA ILE A 247 -17.96 -8.68 0.52
C ILE A 247 -17.02 -8.97 -0.63
N VAL A 248 -17.12 -10.15 -1.26
CA VAL A 248 -16.23 -10.54 -2.36
C VAL A 248 -16.33 -9.53 -3.49
N ASP A 249 -17.53 -9.25 -4.01
CA ASP A 249 -17.74 -8.31 -5.13
C ASP A 249 -17.26 -6.90 -4.78
N SER A 250 -17.63 -6.43 -3.57
CA SER A 250 -17.27 -5.08 -3.14
C SER A 250 -15.77 -4.92 -2.94
N MET A 251 -15.09 -5.85 -2.28
CA MET A 251 -13.66 -5.74 -2.00
C MET A 251 -12.83 -5.91 -3.25
N THR A 252 -13.16 -6.87 -4.11
CA THR A 252 -12.45 -7.06 -5.39
C THR A 252 -12.57 -5.80 -6.27
N SER A 253 -13.78 -5.27 -6.44
CA SER A 253 -13.99 -4.05 -7.24
C SER A 253 -13.25 -2.83 -6.69
N ARG A 254 -13.10 -2.74 -5.35
CA ARG A 254 -12.33 -1.66 -4.70
C ARG A 254 -10.84 -1.78 -4.97
N MET A 255 -10.29 -2.98 -4.85
CA MET A 255 -8.87 -3.19 -5.08
C MET A 255 -8.51 -2.87 -6.54
N ASP A 256 -9.36 -3.24 -7.49
CA ASP A 256 -9.23 -2.84 -8.90
C ASP A 256 -9.30 -1.32 -9.08
N ALA A 257 -10.20 -0.64 -8.38
CA ALA A 257 -10.32 0.82 -8.43
C ALA A 257 -9.10 1.51 -7.83
N ILE A 258 -8.61 1.03 -6.68
CA ILE A 258 -7.41 1.56 -6.02
C ILE A 258 -6.18 1.38 -6.94
N TYR A 259 -6.02 0.21 -7.55
CA TYR A 259 -4.96 -0.04 -8.53
C TYR A 259 -5.03 0.94 -9.70
N LYS A 260 -6.20 1.05 -10.35
CA LYS A 260 -6.41 1.95 -11.49
C LYS A 260 -6.19 3.41 -11.13
N TRP A 261 -6.67 3.83 -9.97
CA TRP A 261 -6.41 5.17 -9.46
C TRP A 261 -4.93 5.40 -9.23
N PHE A 262 -4.25 4.48 -8.54
CA PHE A 262 -2.83 4.59 -8.20
C PHE A 262 -1.96 4.85 -9.43
N ILE A 263 -2.13 4.06 -10.50
CA ILE A 263 -1.33 4.19 -11.73
C ILE A 263 -1.59 5.49 -12.52
N THR A 264 -2.64 6.24 -12.19
CA THR A 264 -2.94 7.55 -12.82
C THR A 264 -2.42 8.75 -12.03
N GLN A 265 -1.76 8.55 -10.89
CA GLN A 265 -1.33 9.64 -9.99
C GLN A 265 0.12 10.10 -10.19
N PHE A 266 0.88 9.42 -11.03
CA PHE A 266 2.30 9.68 -11.31
C PHE A 266 2.56 10.92 -12.17
#